data_ddca99bdd039f3e2ebbdc1c6b29f20cf
#
_entry.id   ddca99bdd039f3e2ebbdc1c6b29f20cf
#
_cell.length_a   1.000
_cell.length_b   1.000
_cell.length_c   1.000
_cell.angle_alpha   90.00
_cell.angle_beta   90.00
_cell.angle_gamma   90.00
#
_symmetry.space_group_name_H-M   'P 1'
#
loop_
_entity.id
_entity.type
_entity.pdbx_description
1 polymer ?
#
loop_
_entity_poly.entity_id
_entity_poly.type
_entity_poly.pdbx_seq_one_letter_code
_entity_poly.pdbx_strand_id
1 'polypeptide(L)'
;MGCASELTTIDERKLILKGSQKFKPKLFKYFGSEKPYTGETINYFESGKKESAGPFHNGRKNGIWTYWHEPVIRKINVGRIESKGLYKFGMRKGFWTYWYPNGEKKEEGNFKLQERVGRWTYFNEKGEVIQTREF
;
A
#
# COMPACT_ATOMS: atom_id res chain seq x y z
N MET A 1 25.53 -13.85 -14.51
CA MET A 1 24.53 -13.51 -15.49
C MET A 1 23.21 -13.24 -14.80
N GLY A 2 23.04 -12.09 -14.32
CA GLY A 2 21.75 -11.73 -13.88
C GLY A 2 20.93 -11.34 -15.09
N CYS A 3 20.14 -12.21 -15.62
CA CYS A 3 18.90 -11.69 -16.08
C CYS A 3 18.38 -10.89 -14.92
N ALA A 4 18.43 -9.58 -15.02
CA ALA A 4 17.63 -8.77 -14.16
C ALA A 4 16.33 -9.52 -14.03
N SER A 5 16.03 -9.96 -12.83
CA SER A 5 14.78 -10.62 -12.57
C SER A 5 13.73 -9.78 -13.27
N GLU A 6 13.16 -10.31 -14.33
CA GLU A 6 12.06 -9.65 -14.97
C GLU A 6 11.04 -9.40 -13.86
N LEU A 7 10.89 -8.15 -13.49
CA LEU A 7 9.88 -7.73 -12.53
C LEU A 7 8.53 -7.97 -13.19
N THR A 8 8.03 -9.18 -13.06
CA THR A 8 6.72 -9.52 -13.56
C THR A 8 5.68 -9.00 -12.60
N THR A 9 4.75 -8.22 -13.12
CA THR A 9 3.59 -7.78 -12.34
C THR A 9 2.64 -8.95 -12.15
N ILE A 10 2.36 -9.31 -10.91
CA ILE A 10 1.41 -10.38 -10.56
C ILE A 10 0.31 -9.86 -9.63
N ASP A 11 -0.80 -10.57 -9.62
CA ASP A 11 -1.89 -10.35 -8.67
C ASP A 11 -1.46 -10.83 -7.28
N GLU A 12 -1.54 -9.96 -6.27
CA GLU A 12 -1.17 -10.27 -4.89
C GLU A 12 -1.93 -11.49 -4.33
N ARG A 13 -3.15 -11.76 -4.82
CA ARG A 13 -3.95 -12.94 -4.44
C ARG A 13 -3.29 -14.27 -4.81
N LYS A 14 -2.36 -14.25 -5.75
CA LYS A 14 -1.56 -15.42 -6.14
C LYS A 14 -0.37 -15.66 -5.22
N LEU A 15 -0.11 -14.76 -4.29
CA LEU A 15 0.95 -14.92 -3.31
C LEU A 15 0.47 -15.74 -2.13
N ILE A 16 1.33 -16.64 -1.67
CA ILE A 16 1.08 -17.46 -0.49
C ILE A 16 1.74 -16.81 0.71
N LEU A 17 0.97 -16.61 1.76
CA LEU A 17 1.48 -16.17 3.04
C LEU A 17 2.33 -17.29 3.68
N LYS A 18 3.58 -17.00 3.96
CA LYS A 18 4.47 -17.89 4.69
C LYS A 18 4.83 -17.31 6.06
N GLY A 19 4.32 -17.97 7.08
CA GLY A 19 4.60 -17.62 8.47
C GLY A 19 3.86 -16.40 8.99
N SER A 20 3.37 -16.48 10.19
CA SER A 20 2.86 -15.33 10.93
C SER A 20 3.58 -15.29 12.27
N GLN A 21 4.47 -14.34 12.42
CA GLN A 21 4.96 -13.98 13.74
C GLN A 21 4.26 -12.70 14.17
N LYS A 22 3.81 -12.66 15.40
CA LYS A 22 2.92 -11.64 15.96
C LYS A 22 3.38 -10.18 15.75
N PHE A 23 4.66 -9.93 15.47
CA PHE A 23 5.25 -8.61 15.30
C PHE A 23 6.17 -8.49 14.08
N LYS A 24 6.17 -9.47 13.18
CA LYS A 24 6.96 -9.40 11.95
C LYS A 24 6.04 -9.26 10.74
N PRO A 25 6.43 -8.46 9.74
CA PRO A 25 5.69 -8.39 8.48
C PRO A 25 5.51 -9.77 7.87
N LYS A 26 4.33 -10.00 7.34
CA LYS A 26 4.01 -11.25 6.66
C LYS A 26 4.91 -11.41 5.43
N LEU A 27 5.43 -12.61 5.22
CA LEU A 27 6.26 -12.94 4.08
C LEU A 27 5.42 -13.64 3.01
N PHE A 28 5.48 -13.13 1.79
CA PHE A 28 4.77 -13.70 0.64
C PHE A 28 5.71 -14.44 -0.29
N LYS A 29 5.25 -15.53 -0.88
CA LYS A 29 5.91 -16.23 -1.97
C LYS A 29 4.90 -16.51 -3.09
N TYR A 30 5.41 -16.61 -4.31
CA TYR A 30 4.57 -16.97 -5.45
C TYR A 30 4.05 -18.41 -5.28
N PHE A 31 2.80 -18.65 -5.67
CA PHE A 31 2.19 -20.00 -5.62
C PHE A 31 3.05 -21.02 -6.35
N GLY A 32 3.39 -22.12 -5.69
CA GLY A 32 4.26 -23.16 -6.22
C GLY A 32 5.76 -22.85 -6.19
N SER A 33 6.17 -21.69 -5.69
CA SER A 33 7.59 -21.34 -5.51
C SER A 33 8.06 -21.58 -4.08
N GLU A 34 9.23 -22.15 -3.93
CA GLU A 34 9.90 -22.26 -2.63
C GLU A 34 10.58 -20.95 -2.19
N LYS A 35 10.85 -20.05 -3.16
CA LYS A 35 11.50 -18.76 -2.88
C LYS A 35 10.48 -17.66 -2.58
N PRO A 36 10.79 -16.73 -1.67
CA PRO A 36 9.99 -15.52 -1.50
C PRO A 36 9.91 -14.71 -2.80
N TYR A 37 8.76 -14.09 -3.04
CA TYR A 37 8.53 -13.33 -4.26
C TYR A 37 9.28 -11.99 -4.24
N THR A 38 9.85 -11.63 -5.38
CA THR A 38 10.37 -10.30 -5.71
C THR A 38 9.77 -9.85 -7.03
N GLY A 39 9.16 -8.69 -7.07
CA GLY A 39 8.54 -8.15 -8.29
C GLY A 39 7.39 -7.22 -7.99
N GLU A 40 6.79 -6.68 -9.05
CA GLU A 40 5.59 -5.83 -8.96
C GLU A 40 4.33 -6.66 -8.77
N THR A 41 3.38 -6.12 -8.01
CA THR A 41 2.07 -6.75 -7.80
C THR A 41 0.95 -5.75 -8.04
N ILE A 42 -0.18 -6.27 -8.50
CA ILE A 42 -1.44 -5.55 -8.57
C ILE A 42 -2.52 -6.43 -7.92
N ASN A 43 -3.31 -5.85 -7.06
CA ASN A 43 -4.51 -6.44 -6.53
C ASN A 43 -5.74 -5.70 -7.07
N TYR A 44 -6.85 -6.42 -7.23
CA TYR A 44 -8.08 -5.88 -7.80
C TYR A 44 -9.25 -6.11 -6.89
N PHE A 45 -10.18 -5.15 -6.83
CA PHE A 45 -11.50 -5.34 -6.26
C PHE A 45 -12.29 -6.38 -7.07
N GLU A 46 -13.37 -6.91 -6.50
CA GLU A 46 -14.29 -7.78 -7.24
C GLU A 46 -14.84 -7.12 -8.51
N SER A 47 -14.96 -5.80 -8.51
CA SER A 47 -15.36 -5.00 -9.68
C SER A 47 -14.35 -5.02 -10.83
N GLY A 48 -13.16 -5.61 -10.64
CA GLY A 48 -12.07 -5.62 -11.61
C GLY A 48 -11.25 -4.33 -11.68
N LYS A 49 -11.53 -3.35 -10.83
CA LYS A 49 -10.73 -2.13 -10.71
C LYS A 49 -9.57 -2.34 -9.75
N LYS A 50 -8.47 -1.60 -9.94
CA LYS A 50 -7.28 -1.69 -9.08
C LYS A 50 -7.64 -1.35 -7.63
N GLU A 51 -7.23 -2.22 -6.72
CA GLU A 51 -7.33 -2.02 -5.27
C GLU A 51 -5.99 -1.54 -4.70
N SER A 52 -4.91 -2.20 -5.05
CA SER A 52 -3.57 -1.82 -4.61
C SER A 52 -2.51 -2.25 -5.62
N ALA A 53 -1.38 -1.55 -5.62
CA ALA A 53 -0.22 -1.93 -6.42
C ALA A 53 1.08 -1.48 -5.75
N GLY A 54 2.11 -2.27 -5.94
CA GLY A 54 3.45 -1.97 -5.47
C GLY A 54 4.38 -3.16 -5.51
N PRO A 55 5.68 -2.92 -5.25
CA PRO A 55 6.68 -3.96 -5.32
C PRO A 55 6.78 -4.78 -4.04
N PHE A 56 7.12 -6.05 -4.23
CA PHE A 56 7.66 -6.93 -3.20
C PHE A 56 9.16 -7.13 -3.41
N HIS A 57 9.87 -7.29 -2.32
CA HIS A 57 11.26 -7.74 -2.30
C HIS A 57 11.41 -8.83 -1.24
N ASN A 58 11.89 -9.99 -1.66
CA ASN A 58 12.02 -11.16 -0.78
C ASN A 58 10.77 -11.44 0.06
N GLY A 59 9.60 -11.42 -0.59
CA GLY A 59 8.30 -11.72 0.03
C GLY A 59 7.73 -10.65 0.94
N ARG A 60 8.28 -9.44 0.94
CA ARG A 60 7.80 -8.31 1.75
C ARG A 60 7.55 -7.09 0.89
N LYS A 61 6.52 -6.33 1.21
CA LYS A 61 6.29 -5.03 0.58
C LYS A 61 7.53 -4.15 0.76
N ASN A 62 8.06 -3.63 -0.35
CA ASN A 62 9.29 -2.84 -0.32
C ASN A 62 9.32 -1.88 -1.49
N GLY A 63 9.09 -0.60 -1.23
CA GLY A 63 8.95 0.43 -2.24
C GLY A 63 7.64 1.19 -2.10
N ILE A 64 7.30 1.99 -3.11
CA ILE A 64 6.09 2.79 -3.11
C ILE A 64 4.86 1.92 -3.39
N TRP A 65 3.92 1.98 -2.48
CA TRP A 65 2.62 1.33 -2.59
C TRP A 65 1.52 2.35 -2.75
N THR A 66 0.59 2.07 -3.66
CA THR A 66 -0.59 2.88 -3.92
C THR A 66 -1.82 2.03 -3.73
N TYR A 67 -2.79 2.57 -3.00
CA TYR A 67 -4.11 1.99 -2.79
C TYR A 67 -5.15 2.91 -3.40
N TRP A 68 -6.22 2.35 -3.94
CA TRP A 68 -7.31 3.09 -4.56
C TRP A 68 -8.62 2.83 -3.84
N HIS A 69 -9.49 3.85 -3.83
CA HIS A 69 -10.86 3.68 -3.36
C HIS A 69 -11.64 2.72 -4.25
N GLU A 70 -12.47 1.89 -3.63
CA GLU A 70 -13.40 1.08 -4.39
C GLU A 70 -14.39 1.99 -5.13
N PRO A 71 -14.59 1.77 -6.45
CA PRO A 71 -15.52 2.59 -7.21
C PRO A 71 -16.97 2.31 -6.80
N VAL A 72 -17.65 3.32 -6.31
CA VAL A 72 -19.10 3.24 -6.07
C VAL A 72 -19.81 3.63 -7.37
N ILE A 73 -20.68 2.73 -7.87
CA ILE A 73 -21.30 2.72 -9.22
C ILE A 73 -22.01 4.03 -9.64
N ARG A 74 -22.20 4.99 -8.75
CA ARG A 74 -22.90 6.26 -9.04
C ARG A 74 -22.11 7.52 -8.71
N LYS A 75 -20.84 7.42 -8.38
CA LYS A 75 -20.00 8.59 -8.07
C LYS A 75 -18.80 8.66 -8.99
N ILE A 76 -18.46 9.87 -9.41
CA ILE A 76 -17.38 10.26 -10.35
C ILE A 76 -15.96 9.89 -9.84
N ASN A 77 -15.85 9.09 -8.79
CA ASN A 77 -14.59 8.84 -8.05
C ASN A 77 -13.91 7.52 -8.43
N VAL A 78 -14.10 7.08 -9.67
CA VAL A 78 -13.52 5.83 -10.17
C VAL A 78 -12.00 5.97 -10.28
N GLY A 79 -11.27 5.14 -9.55
CA GLY A 79 -9.82 5.04 -9.65
C GLY A 79 -9.05 6.12 -8.89
N ARG A 80 -9.68 6.85 -7.95
CA ARG A 80 -8.97 7.80 -7.10
C ARG A 80 -8.14 7.09 -6.03
N ILE A 81 -6.97 7.65 -5.78
CA ILE A 81 -6.06 7.14 -4.76
C ILE A 81 -6.69 7.31 -3.38
N GLU A 82 -6.64 6.25 -2.59
CA GLU A 82 -7.00 6.24 -1.17
C GLU A 82 -5.80 6.58 -0.29
N SER A 83 -4.66 5.92 -0.56
CA SER A 83 -3.43 6.16 0.20
C SER A 83 -2.20 5.80 -0.62
N LYS A 84 -1.09 6.44 -0.28
CA LYS A 84 0.20 6.20 -0.93
C LYS A 84 1.34 6.48 0.03
N GLY A 85 2.36 5.63 -0.01
CA GLY A 85 3.56 5.79 0.79
C GLY A 85 4.55 4.66 0.60
N LEU A 86 5.64 4.74 1.36
CA LEU A 86 6.74 3.80 1.30
C LEU A 86 6.55 2.64 2.27
N TYR A 87 6.76 1.43 1.78
CA TYR A 87 7.05 0.25 2.60
C TYR A 87 8.53 -0.08 2.56
N LYS A 88 9.07 -0.49 3.67
CA LYS A 88 10.39 -1.08 3.77
C LYS A 88 10.33 -2.29 4.70
N PHE A 89 10.82 -3.44 4.20
CA PHE A 89 10.74 -4.72 4.91
C PHE A 89 9.31 -5.06 5.41
N GLY A 90 8.30 -4.71 4.60
CA GLY A 90 6.89 -4.97 4.91
C GLY A 90 6.26 -3.99 5.89
N MET A 91 6.96 -2.95 6.32
CA MET A 91 6.48 -1.94 7.27
C MET A 91 6.39 -0.57 6.60
N ARG A 92 5.33 0.19 6.94
CA ARG A 92 5.22 1.59 6.50
C ARG A 92 6.37 2.42 7.08
N LYS A 93 6.96 3.26 6.23
CA LYS A 93 8.08 4.13 6.57
C LYS A 93 7.95 5.46 5.85
N GLY A 94 8.39 6.54 6.53
CA GLY A 94 8.40 7.87 5.94
C GLY A 94 7.01 8.44 5.74
N PHE A 95 6.89 9.40 4.85
CA PHE A 95 5.68 10.17 4.65
C PHE A 95 4.59 9.38 3.95
N TRP A 96 3.40 9.38 4.52
CA TRP A 96 2.19 8.77 3.97
C TRP A 96 1.09 9.81 3.85
N THR A 97 0.35 9.74 2.75
CA THR A 97 -0.81 10.58 2.50
C THR A 97 -2.03 9.70 2.24
N TYR A 98 -3.14 10.07 2.82
CA TYR A 98 -4.46 9.47 2.64
C TYR A 98 -5.41 10.51 2.06
N TRP A 99 -6.31 10.08 1.19
CA TRP A 99 -7.27 10.95 0.52
C TRP A 99 -8.69 10.45 0.73
N TYR A 100 -9.62 11.40 0.72
CA TYR A 100 -11.04 11.12 0.62
C TYR A 100 -11.41 10.65 -0.80
N PRO A 101 -12.59 9.98 -0.97
CA PRO A 101 -13.07 9.61 -2.30
C PRO A 101 -13.26 10.80 -3.26
N ASN A 102 -13.48 12.02 -2.75
CA ASN A 102 -13.57 13.23 -3.56
C ASN A 102 -12.21 13.73 -4.08
N GLY A 103 -11.09 13.14 -3.63
CA GLY A 103 -9.73 13.48 -4.03
C GLY A 103 -9.03 14.49 -3.12
N GLU A 104 -9.73 15.07 -2.15
CA GLU A 104 -9.11 15.93 -1.14
C GLU A 104 -8.30 15.10 -0.14
N LYS A 105 -7.23 15.68 0.39
CA LYS A 105 -6.45 15.03 1.45
C LYS A 105 -7.32 14.78 2.68
N LYS A 106 -7.13 13.63 3.29
CA LYS A 106 -7.80 13.23 4.55
C LYS A 106 -6.87 13.35 5.74
N GLU A 107 -5.68 12.80 5.61
CA GLU A 107 -4.63 12.89 6.63
C GLU A 107 -3.26 12.63 6.02
N GLU A 108 -2.23 13.18 6.64
CA GLU A 108 -0.85 12.90 6.26
C GLU A 108 0.10 12.99 7.43
N GLY A 109 1.20 12.26 7.37
CA GLY A 109 2.24 12.25 8.38
C GLY A 109 3.26 11.15 8.15
N ASN A 110 4.15 10.98 9.11
CA ASN A 110 5.24 10.03 9.01
C ASN A 110 4.99 8.73 9.78
N PHE A 111 5.47 7.63 9.21
CA PHE A 111 5.58 6.34 9.86
C PHE A 111 7.04 6.00 10.13
N LYS A 112 7.28 5.34 11.25
CA LYS A 112 8.53 4.66 11.59
C LYS A 112 8.17 3.28 12.13
N LEU A 113 8.71 2.22 11.50
CA LEU A 113 8.44 0.84 11.89
C LEU A 113 6.93 0.55 12.07
N GLN A 114 6.10 0.97 11.10
CA GLN A 114 4.65 0.76 11.07
C GLN A 114 3.84 1.65 12.03
N GLU A 115 4.48 2.44 12.90
CA GLU A 115 3.85 3.32 13.87
C GLU A 115 3.86 4.78 13.40
N ARG A 116 2.82 5.53 13.70
CA ARG A 116 2.76 6.97 13.45
C ARG A 116 3.78 7.68 14.34
N VAL A 117 4.52 8.64 13.77
CA VAL A 117 5.50 9.43 14.51
C VAL A 117 5.43 10.90 14.09
N GLY A 118 5.77 11.79 15.02
CA GLY A 118 5.78 13.23 14.76
C GLY A 118 4.39 13.79 14.49
N ARG A 119 4.37 14.91 13.79
CA ARG A 119 3.12 15.63 13.52
C ARG A 119 2.32 14.96 12.40
N TRP A 120 1.06 14.69 12.69
CA TRP A 120 0.04 14.28 11.74
C TRP A 120 -0.98 15.39 11.55
N THR A 121 -1.33 15.66 10.30
CA THR A 121 -2.30 16.69 9.91
C THR A 121 -3.55 16.01 9.37
N TYR A 122 -4.71 16.46 9.82
CA TYR A 122 -6.03 15.96 9.42
C TYR A 122 -6.79 17.07 8.71
N PHE A 123 -7.49 16.71 7.65
CA PHE A 123 -8.24 17.62 6.80
C PHE A 123 -9.71 17.20 6.72
N ASN A 124 -10.61 18.15 6.47
CA ASN A 124 -11.98 17.84 6.11
C ASN A 124 -12.11 17.57 4.59
N GLU A 125 -13.31 17.21 4.14
CA GLU A 125 -13.59 16.93 2.72
C GLU A 125 -13.52 18.18 1.81
N LYS A 126 -13.33 19.38 2.37
CA LYS A 126 -13.09 20.64 1.65
C LYS A 126 -11.59 20.95 1.53
N GLY A 127 -10.71 20.12 2.10
CA GLY A 127 -9.27 20.35 2.11
C GLY A 127 -8.77 21.28 3.21
N GLU A 128 -9.62 21.67 4.16
CA GLU A 128 -9.25 22.53 5.28
C GLU A 128 -8.66 21.70 6.42
N VAL A 129 -7.59 22.21 7.04
CA VAL A 129 -7.00 21.57 8.23
C VAL A 129 -7.96 21.68 9.41
N ILE A 130 -8.33 20.55 9.98
CA ILE A 130 -9.22 20.47 11.14
C ILE A 130 -8.51 20.11 12.43
N GLN A 131 -7.36 19.45 12.33
CA GLN A 131 -6.61 18.98 13.50
C GLN A 131 -5.16 18.72 13.15
N THR A 132 -4.28 18.90 14.12
CA THR A 132 -2.94 18.33 14.14
C THR A 132 -2.74 17.52 15.40
N ARG A 133 -1.97 16.46 15.33
CA ARG A 133 -1.65 15.59 16.46
C ARG A 133 -0.20 15.19 16.43
N GLU A 134 0.46 15.22 17.59
CA GLU A 134 1.81 14.67 17.78
C GLU A 134 1.72 13.23 18.31
N PHE A 135 2.56 12.37 17.73
CA PHE A 135 2.67 10.96 18.11
C PHE A 135 4.07 10.63 18.62
#